data_095eb24d87e20a99af40cbd3ef3bd275
#
_entry.id   095eb24d87e20a99af40cbd3ef3bd275
#
_cell.length_a   1.000
_cell.length_b   1.000
_cell.length_c   1.000
_cell.angle_alpha   90.00
_cell.angle_beta   90.00
_cell.angle_gamma   90.00
#
_symmetry.space_group_name_H-M   'P 1'
#
loop_
_entity.id
_entity.type
_entity.pdbx_description
1 polymer ?
#
loop_
_entity_poly.entity_id
_entity_poly.type
_entity_poly.pdbx_seq_one_letter_code
_entity_poly.pdbx_strand_id
1 'polypeptide(L)'
;LHHPRVNILKPGPGVGGHCIAVDPWFIVASAPDRTPLIRTARNVNDGRPTVIASEVAALGQVQAGATVACLGLSYKADIDDLRESPSIHAVIALRQLIDNEILIVEPHTASLPAALANLDNVRLVPFEDALSAAGAVVLLTDHKLFTQANPSLFEGKDILDSRGALKLL
;
A
#
# COMPACT_ATOMS: atom_id res chain seq x y z
N LEU A 1 6.61 -22.72 9.66
CA LEU A 1 7.67 -21.83 10.16
C LEU A 1 8.82 -22.66 10.68
N HIS A 2 10.02 -22.52 10.13
CA HIS A 2 11.20 -23.29 10.53
C HIS A 2 11.99 -22.61 11.66
N HIS A 3 11.73 -21.33 11.95
CA HIS A 3 12.42 -20.59 13.00
C HIS A 3 11.41 -19.88 13.91
N PRO A 4 11.46 -20.06 15.25
CA PRO A 4 10.44 -19.57 16.16
C PRO A 4 10.39 -18.04 16.29
N ARG A 5 11.46 -17.32 15.91
CA ARG A 5 11.56 -15.86 16.03
C ARG A 5 11.54 -15.11 14.69
N VAL A 6 11.54 -15.82 13.57
CA VAL A 6 11.60 -15.19 12.25
C VAL A 6 10.44 -15.69 11.39
N ASN A 7 9.59 -14.77 10.99
CA ASN A 7 8.53 -15.00 10.01
C ASN A 7 8.98 -14.57 8.63
N ILE A 8 8.54 -15.30 7.60
CA ILE A 8 8.68 -14.87 6.22
C ILE A 8 7.85 -13.60 6.03
N LEU A 9 8.40 -12.60 5.33
CA LEU A 9 7.69 -11.38 4.99
C LEU A 9 6.49 -11.70 4.09
N LYS A 10 5.37 -11.04 4.36
CA LYS A 10 4.14 -11.21 3.58
C LYS A 10 4.21 -10.43 2.27
N PRO A 11 3.44 -10.84 1.24
CA PRO A 11 3.21 -10.03 0.05
C PRO A 11 2.69 -8.63 0.39
N GLY A 12 2.83 -7.70 -0.56
CA GLY A 12 2.32 -6.34 -0.37
C GLY A 12 2.96 -5.32 -1.30
N PRO A 13 2.77 -4.03 -1.03
CA PRO A 13 3.34 -2.96 -1.83
C PRO A 13 4.86 -2.85 -1.72
N GLY A 14 5.48 -3.60 -0.81
CA GLY A 14 6.91 -3.62 -0.57
C GLY A 14 7.24 -3.68 0.91
N VAL A 15 8.52 -3.79 1.22
CA VAL A 15 9.06 -3.77 2.59
C VAL A 15 9.58 -2.37 2.87
N GLY A 16 8.95 -1.69 3.82
CA GLY A 16 9.31 -0.36 4.32
C GLY A 16 9.99 -0.40 5.67
N GLY A 17 9.96 0.74 6.36
CA GLY A 17 10.56 0.94 7.68
C GLY A 17 12.00 1.41 7.59
N HIS A 18 12.58 1.71 8.76
CA HIS A 18 13.84 2.46 8.86
C HIS A 18 15.13 1.62 8.79
N CYS A 19 15.04 0.29 8.93
CA CYS A 19 16.22 -0.60 8.83
C CYS A 19 16.17 -1.43 7.53
N ILE A 20 15.18 -2.30 7.38
CA ILE A 20 15.14 -3.26 6.26
C ILE A 20 15.05 -2.55 4.89
N ALA A 21 14.41 -1.40 4.84
CA ALA A 21 14.35 -0.61 3.61
C ALA A 21 15.69 0.06 3.24
N VAL A 22 16.54 0.37 4.22
CA VAL A 22 17.71 1.24 4.07
C VAL A 22 19.04 0.49 4.18
N ASP A 23 19.21 -0.37 5.18
CA ASP A 23 20.49 -1.03 5.48
C ASP A 23 21.10 -1.81 4.31
N PRO A 24 20.32 -2.52 3.46
CA PRO A 24 20.89 -3.19 2.30
C PRO A 24 21.57 -2.25 1.31
N TRP A 25 21.13 -0.99 1.21
CA TRP A 25 21.76 0.02 0.35
C TRP A 25 23.14 0.45 0.86
N PHE A 26 23.38 0.45 2.18
CA PHE A 26 24.72 0.67 2.72
C PHE A 26 25.69 -0.45 2.31
N ILE A 27 25.21 -1.71 2.32
CA ILE A 27 26.02 -2.85 1.86
C ILE A 27 26.31 -2.71 0.36
N VAL A 28 25.31 -2.35 -0.44
CA VAL A 28 25.47 -2.12 -1.90
C VAL A 28 26.47 -0.98 -2.15
N ALA A 29 26.42 0.11 -1.38
CA ALA A 29 27.33 1.23 -1.53
C ALA A 29 28.78 0.88 -1.15
N SER A 30 28.95 0.03 -0.12
CA SER A 30 30.29 -0.36 0.35
C SER A 30 31.01 -1.37 -0.56
N ALA A 31 30.26 -2.19 -1.35
CA ALA A 31 30.83 -3.21 -2.20
C ALA A 31 29.97 -3.43 -3.48
N PRO A 32 29.86 -2.41 -4.37
CA PRO A 32 28.88 -2.40 -5.47
C PRO A 32 29.04 -3.58 -6.44
N ASP A 33 30.28 -4.03 -6.69
CA ASP A 33 30.55 -5.12 -7.62
C ASP A 33 30.31 -6.51 -7.02
N ARG A 34 30.18 -6.61 -5.71
CA ARG A 34 30.01 -7.88 -4.98
C ARG A 34 28.60 -8.11 -4.48
N THR A 35 27.69 -7.15 -4.70
CA THR A 35 26.33 -7.16 -4.14
C THR A 35 25.21 -7.09 -5.19
N PRO A 36 25.36 -7.70 -6.39
CA PRO A 36 24.35 -7.62 -7.45
C PRO A 36 23.00 -8.20 -6.99
N LEU A 37 22.99 -9.28 -6.21
CA LEU A 37 21.75 -9.89 -5.69
C LEU A 37 21.01 -8.94 -4.74
N ILE A 38 21.73 -8.31 -3.80
CA ILE A 38 21.14 -7.37 -2.83
C ILE A 38 20.53 -6.17 -3.57
N ARG A 39 21.28 -5.60 -4.51
CA ARG A 39 20.81 -4.50 -5.36
C ARG A 39 19.55 -4.89 -6.14
N THR A 40 19.56 -6.05 -6.78
CA THR A 40 18.41 -6.51 -7.56
C THR A 40 17.19 -6.75 -6.67
N ALA A 41 17.37 -7.38 -5.52
CA ALA A 41 16.28 -7.59 -4.56
C ALA A 41 15.65 -6.26 -4.08
N ARG A 42 16.49 -5.25 -3.79
CA ARG A 42 15.98 -3.92 -3.44
C ARG A 42 15.26 -3.25 -4.61
N ASN A 43 15.81 -3.27 -5.80
CA ASN A 43 15.17 -2.71 -6.99
C ASN A 43 13.80 -3.33 -7.26
N VAL A 44 13.67 -4.66 -7.12
CA VAL A 44 12.38 -5.35 -7.25
C VAL A 44 11.40 -4.89 -6.18
N ASN A 45 11.86 -4.80 -4.92
CA ASN A 45 11.02 -4.31 -3.82
C ASN A 45 10.56 -2.87 -4.06
N ASP A 46 11.48 -1.99 -4.43
CA ASP A 46 11.23 -0.56 -4.60
C ASP A 46 10.35 -0.26 -5.85
N GLY A 47 10.30 -1.19 -6.80
CA GLY A 47 9.40 -1.16 -7.95
C GLY A 47 7.97 -1.63 -7.65
N ARG A 48 7.73 -2.35 -6.54
CA ARG A 48 6.39 -2.92 -6.23
C ARG A 48 5.28 -1.88 -6.11
N PRO A 49 5.48 -0.70 -5.49
CA PRO A 49 4.45 0.33 -5.43
C PRO A 49 3.89 0.72 -6.81
N THR A 50 4.77 0.89 -7.80
CA THR A 50 4.38 1.23 -9.17
C THR A 50 3.59 0.10 -9.85
N VAL A 51 3.97 -1.15 -9.61
CA VAL A 51 3.23 -2.31 -10.15
C VAL A 51 1.81 -2.34 -9.58
N ILE A 52 1.66 -2.17 -8.25
CA ILE A 52 0.34 -2.12 -7.61
C ILE A 52 -0.49 -0.95 -8.15
N ALA A 53 0.10 0.22 -8.28
CA ALA A 53 -0.59 1.38 -8.86
C ALA A 53 -1.11 1.08 -10.28
N SER A 54 -0.30 0.41 -11.11
CA SER A 54 -0.71 0.01 -12.47
C SER A 54 -1.83 -1.04 -12.45
N GLU A 55 -1.77 -2.02 -11.54
CA GLU A 55 -2.82 -3.02 -11.37
C GLU A 55 -4.15 -2.36 -10.94
N VAL A 56 -4.12 -1.40 -10.00
CA VAL A 56 -5.31 -0.62 -9.58
C VAL A 56 -5.86 0.20 -10.73
N ALA A 57 -5.00 0.92 -11.46
CA ALA A 57 -5.42 1.74 -12.60
C ALA A 57 -6.09 0.92 -13.71
N ALA A 58 -5.80 -0.37 -13.82
CA ALA A 58 -6.38 -1.29 -14.80
C ALA A 58 -7.73 -1.89 -14.36
N LEU A 59 -8.19 -1.68 -13.12
CA LEU A 59 -9.48 -2.17 -12.65
C LEU A 59 -10.63 -1.54 -13.45
N GLY A 60 -11.67 -2.32 -13.74
CA GLY A 60 -12.78 -1.90 -14.60
C GLY A 60 -13.53 -0.70 -14.04
N GLN A 61 -13.83 -0.69 -12.74
CA GLN A 61 -14.47 0.44 -12.07
C GLN A 61 -13.61 1.72 -12.11
N VAL A 62 -12.28 1.58 -11.97
CA VAL A 62 -11.34 2.72 -12.08
C VAL A 62 -11.34 3.29 -13.49
N GLN A 63 -11.31 2.44 -14.51
CA GLN A 63 -11.40 2.85 -15.90
C GLN A 63 -12.75 3.52 -16.22
N ALA A 64 -13.82 3.17 -15.50
CA ALA A 64 -15.13 3.81 -15.59
C ALA A 64 -15.24 5.12 -14.78
N GLY A 65 -14.18 5.59 -14.15
CA GLY A 65 -14.13 6.85 -13.39
C GLY A 65 -14.54 6.75 -11.93
N ALA A 66 -14.69 5.55 -11.37
CA ALA A 66 -15.07 5.38 -9.97
C ALA A 66 -13.98 5.87 -9.00
N THR A 67 -14.41 6.33 -7.84
CA THR A 67 -13.53 6.64 -6.69
C THR A 67 -12.79 5.41 -6.20
N VAL A 68 -11.52 5.57 -5.83
CA VAL A 68 -10.65 4.51 -5.32
C VAL A 68 -10.42 4.67 -3.82
N ALA A 69 -10.70 3.66 -3.02
CA ALA A 69 -10.32 3.60 -1.61
C ALA A 69 -8.97 2.89 -1.43
N CYS A 70 -7.97 3.59 -0.90
CA CYS A 70 -6.67 3.04 -0.53
C CYS A 70 -6.63 2.78 0.99
N LEU A 71 -6.57 1.51 1.38
CA LEU A 71 -6.64 1.07 2.77
C LEU A 71 -5.24 0.82 3.34
N GLY A 72 -4.81 1.72 4.22
CA GLY A 72 -3.56 1.69 4.96
C GLY A 72 -2.41 2.42 4.29
N LEU A 73 -1.72 3.25 5.09
CA LEU A 73 -0.51 3.98 4.67
C LEU A 73 0.73 3.55 5.45
N SER A 74 0.60 2.98 6.65
CA SER A 74 1.74 2.59 7.45
C SER A 74 2.51 1.41 6.81
N TYR A 75 3.81 1.32 7.08
CA TYR A 75 4.62 0.23 6.52
C TYR A 75 4.33 -1.14 7.19
N LYS A 76 3.65 -1.12 8.32
CA LYS A 76 3.27 -2.31 9.10
C LYS A 76 1.90 -2.13 9.72
N ALA A 77 1.14 -3.22 9.84
CA ALA A 77 -0.19 -3.18 10.42
C ALA A 77 -0.23 -2.72 11.89
N ASP A 78 -1.27 -1.99 12.24
CA ASP A 78 -1.62 -1.58 13.60
C ASP A 78 -0.56 -0.69 14.29
N ILE A 79 0.14 0.14 13.53
CA ILE A 79 1.06 1.17 14.04
C ILE A 79 0.86 2.50 13.29
N ASP A 80 1.34 3.58 13.88
CA ASP A 80 1.30 4.95 13.34
C ASP A 80 2.58 5.37 12.59
N ASP A 81 3.40 4.43 12.17
CA ASP A 81 4.69 4.71 11.54
C ASP A 81 4.60 4.68 10.00
N LEU A 82 4.77 5.85 9.41
CA LEU A 82 4.71 6.08 7.96
C LEU A 82 6.09 6.15 7.29
N ARG A 83 7.18 5.98 8.04
CA ARG A 83 8.56 6.13 7.51
C ARG A 83 8.86 5.08 6.46
N GLU A 84 9.40 5.55 5.32
CA GLU A 84 9.74 4.69 4.17
C GLU A 84 8.61 3.72 3.79
N SER A 85 7.35 4.17 3.91
CA SER A 85 6.21 3.32 3.60
C SER A 85 6.02 3.16 2.10
N PRO A 86 6.07 1.93 1.58
CA PRO A 86 5.78 1.65 0.18
C PRO A 86 4.30 1.89 -0.17
N SER A 87 3.40 1.90 0.81
CA SER A 87 1.99 2.24 0.61
C SER A 87 1.82 3.69 0.17
N ILE A 88 2.60 4.62 0.74
CA ILE A 88 2.62 6.03 0.33
C ILE A 88 3.11 6.15 -1.13
N HIS A 89 4.18 5.44 -1.48
CA HIS A 89 4.70 5.43 -2.84
C HIS A 89 3.69 4.85 -3.85
N ALA A 90 2.91 3.84 -3.44
CA ALA A 90 1.85 3.29 -4.28
C ALA A 90 0.73 4.32 -4.56
N VAL A 91 0.31 5.09 -3.55
CA VAL A 91 -0.67 6.17 -3.73
C VAL A 91 -0.14 7.28 -4.63
N ILE A 92 1.11 7.70 -4.46
CA ILE A 92 1.75 8.71 -5.32
C ILE A 92 1.80 8.22 -6.77
N ALA A 93 2.24 6.97 -6.99
CA ALA A 93 2.29 6.37 -8.32
C ALA A 93 0.89 6.24 -8.94
N LEU A 94 -0.11 5.86 -8.16
CA LEU A 94 -1.50 5.77 -8.61
C LEU A 94 -2.03 7.13 -9.04
N ARG A 95 -1.79 8.19 -8.26
CA ARG A 95 -2.21 9.57 -8.61
C ARG A 95 -1.63 10.04 -9.96
N GLN A 96 -0.45 9.55 -10.34
CA GLN A 96 0.17 9.87 -11.64
C GLN A 96 -0.48 9.13 -12.81
N LEU A 97 -1.21 8.04 -12.55
CA LEU A 97 -1.83 7.20 -13.57
C LEU A 97 -3.32 7.47 -13.79
N ILE A 98 -4.02 8.01 -12.78
CA ILE A 98 -5.47 8.22 -12.83
C ILE A 98 -5.85 9.61 -12.34
N ASP A 99 -6.98 10.16 -12.84
CA ASP A 99 -7.57 11.44 -12.39
C ASP A 99 -8.71 11.25 -11.38
N ASN A 100 -9.07 10.01 -11.09
CA ASN A 100 -10.13 9.63 -10.16
C ASN A 100 -9.86 10.19 -8.76
N GLU A 101 -10.91 10.37 -7.97
CA GLU A 101 -10.75 10.66 -6.55
C GLU A 101 -10.14 9.45 -5.81
N ILE A 102 -9.16 9.72 -4.96
CA ILE A 102 -8.49 8.72 -4.12
C ILE A 102 -8.81 9.03 -2.66
N LEU A 103 -9.51 8.12 -2.01
CA LEU A 103 -9.84 8.18 -0.59
C LEU A 103 -8.86 7.31 0.20
N ILE A 104 -8.13 7.95 1.09
CA ILE A 104 -7.18 7.25 1.96
C ILE A 104 -7.86 6.91 3.27
N VAL A 105 -7.68 5.70 3.73
CA VAL A 105 -8.04 5.28 5.08
C VAL A 105 -6.79 4.85 5.83
N GLU A 106 -6.43 5.61 6.86
CA GLU A 106 -5.34 5.24 7.78
C GLU A 106 -5.81 5.45 9.22
N PRO A 107 -6.09 4.36 9.96
CA PRO A 107 -6.71 4.46 11.28
C PRO A 107 -5.79 5.05 12.37
N HIS A 108 -4.49 5.10 12.12
CA HIS A 108 -3.49 5.49 13.11
C HIS A 108 -2.90 6.89 12.86
N THR A 109 -3.46 7.68 11.93
CA THR A 109 -3.04 9.06 11.70
C THR A 109 -4.23 10.02 11.60
N ALA A 110 -4.06 11.22 12.09
CA ALA A 110 -5.10 12.26 12.03
C ALA A 110 -5.01 13.13 10.75
N SER A 111 -3.92 13.02 9.99
CA SER A 111 -3.69 13.86 8.80
C SER A 111 -2.86 13.11 7.75
N LEU A 112 -3.00 13.50 6.50
CA LEU A 112 -2.14 12.99 5.43
C LEU A 112 -0.68 13.44 5.64
N PRO A 113 0.29 12.56 5.34
CA PRO A 113 1.69 12.96 5.31
C PRO A 113 1.92 14.01 4.20
N ALA A 114 2.93 14.87 4.37
CA ALA A 114 3.23 15.98 3.46
C ALA A 114 3.33 15.54 1.99
N ALA A 115 3.82 14.32 1.73
CA ALA A 115 3.95 13.77 0.38
C ALA A 115 2.59 13.54 -0.32
N LEU A 116 1.50 13.39 0.42
CA LEU A 116 0.14 13.19 -0.11
C LEU A 116 -0.76 14.42 0.07
N ALA A 117 -0.49 15.26 1.08
CA ALA A 117 -1.35 16.37 1.45
C ALA A 117 -1.53 17.43 0.35
N ASN A 118 -0.57 17.52 -0.58
CA ASN A 118 -0.59 18.48 -1.68
C ASN A 118 -1.03 17.85 -3.03
N LEU A 119 -1.44 16.60 -3.02
CA LEU A 119 -1.93 15.95 -4.23
C LEU A 119 -3.42 16.25 -4.43
N ASP A 120 -3.77 16.66 -5.64
CA ASP A 120 -5.16 16.90 -6.02
C ASP A 120 -5.97 15.61 -5.96
N ASN A 121 -7.23 15.71 -5.55
CA ASN A 121 -8.18 14.60 -5.48
C ASN A 121 -7.72 13.44 -4.55
N VAL A 122 -6.89 13.73 -3.53
CA VAL A 122 -6.49 12.77 -2.50
C VAL A 122 -6.95 13.27 -1.13
N ARG A 123 -7.73 12.48 -0.40
CA ARG A 123 -8.29 12.87 0.89
C ARG A 123 -8.19 11.73 1.91
N LEU A 124 -7.90 12.08 3.18
CA LEU A 124 -8.05 11.16 4.32
C LEU A 124 -9.51 11.18 4.77
N VAL A 125 -10.11 10.01 4.89
CA VAL A 125 -11.52 9.84 5.29
C VAL A 125 -11.70 8.64 6.22
N PRO A 126 -12.80 8.58 6.99
CA PRO A 126 -13.19 7.38 7.75
C PRO A 126 -13.39 6.16 6.85
N PHE A 127 -13.22 4.97 7.42
CA PHE A 127 -13.30 3.70 6.70
C PHE A 127 -14.66 3.48 6.03
N GLU A 128 -15.73 3.72 6.75
CA GLU A 128 -17.10 3.54 6.29
C GLU A 128 -17.43 4.50 5.14
N ASP A 129 -16.97 5.75 5.24
CA ASP A 129 -17.18 6.78 4.21
C ASP A 129 -16.43 6.40 2.92
N ALA A 130 -15.18 5.91 3.06
CA ALA A 130 -14.40 5.45 1.92
C ALA A 130 -15.10 4.29 1.20
N LEU A 131 -15.56 3.27 1.93
CA LEU A 131 -16.21 2.12 1.32
C LEU A 131 -17.59 2.47 0.74
N SER A 132 -18.32 3.42 1.34
CA SER A 132 -19.59 3.89 0.77
C SER A 132 -19.42 4.59 -0.59
N ALA A 133 -18.36 5.36 -0.76
CA ALA A 133 -18.12 6.16 -1.95
C ALA A 133 -17.34 5.43 -3.07
N ALA A 134 -16.50 4.46 -2.70
CA ALA A 134 -15.58 3.84 -3.65
C ALA A 134 -16.24 2.74 -4.49
N GLY A 135 -15.93 2.73 -5.80
CA GLY A 135 -16.18 1.58 -6.68
C GLY A 135 -15.00 0.61 -6.75
N ALA A 136 -13.80 1.07 -6.39
CA ALA A 136 -12.61 0.21 -6.32
C ALA A 136 -11.89 0.36 -4.97
N VAL A 137 -11.31 -0.74 -4.49
CA VAL A 137 -10.62 -0.80 -3.19
C VAL A 137 -9.26 -1.45 -3.39
N VAL A 138 -8.21 -0.85 -2.83
CA VAL A 138 -6.89 -1.47 -2.73
C VAL A 138 -6.47 -1.60 -1.26
N LEU A 139 -6.13 -2.82 -0.83
CA LEU A 139 -5.53 -3.06 0.48
C LEU A 139 -4.00 -2.93 0.36
N LEU A 140 -3.44 -1.92 1.01
CA LEU A 140 -2.00 -1.65 1.03
C LEU A 140 -1.37 -2.10 2.36
N THR A 141 -2.06 -1.91 3.49
CA THR A 141 -1.62 -2.36 4.81
C THR A 141 -2.72 -3.14 5.51
N ASP A 142 -2.38 -4.31 6.04
CA ASP A 142 -3.33 -5.28 6.60
C ASP A 142 -3.71 -4.96 8.07
N HIS A 143 -4.18 -3.71 8.34
CA HIS A 143 -4.71 -3.33 9.65
C HIS A 143 -5.90 -4.21 10.05
N LYS A 144 -6.05 -4.47 11.35
CA LYS A 144 -7.19 -5.24 11.88
C LYS A 144 -8.54 -4.64 11.50
N LEU A 145 -8.63 -3.31 11.45
CA LEU A 145 -9.83 -2.61 11.00
C LEU A 145 -10.35 -3.14 9.66
N PHE A 146 -9.44 -3.42 8.72
CA PHE A 146 -9.79 -3.87 7.38
C PHE A 146 -9.97 -5.38 7.30
N THR A 147 -9.05 -6.14 7.91
CA THR A 147 -9.04 -7.61 7.81
C THR A 147 -10.11 -8.30 8.66
N GLN A 148 -10.73 -7.57 9.59
CA GLN A 148 -11.84 -8.02 10.42
C GLN A 148 -13.18 -7.35 10.05
N ALA A 149 -13.18 -6.52 9.00
CA ALA A 149 -14.39 -5.86 8.52
C ALA A 149 -15.40 -6.88 7.95
N ASN A 150 -16.68 -6.52 7.98
CA ASN A 150 -17.71 -7.35 7.37
C ASN A 150 -17.48 -7.44 5.85
N PRO A 151 -17.36 -8.66 5.28
CA PRO A 151 -17.15 -8.86 3.85
C PRO A 151 -18.19 -8.16 2.96
N SER A 152 -19.43 -8.01 3.42
CA SER A 152 -20.49 -7.33 2.67
C SER A 152 -20.18 -5.86 2.32
N LEU A 153 -19.27 -5.20 3.07
CA LEU A 153 -18.83 -3.84 2.76
C LEU A 153 -18.05 -3.74 1.45
N PHE A 154 -17.54 -4.86 0.95
CA PHE A 154 -16.75 -4.94 -0.26
C PHE A 154 -17.55 -5.43 -1.48
N GLU A 155 -18.83 -5.81 -1.30
CA GLU A 155 -19.68 -6.30 -2.39
C GLU A 155 -19.85 -5.25 -3.50
N GLY A 156 -19.79 -5.71 -4.76
CA GLY A 156 -19.98 -4.88 -5.94
C GLY A 156 -18.81 -3.95 -6.29
N LYS A 157 -17.67 -4.10 -5.61
CA LYS A 157 -16.45 -3.31 -5.84
C LYS A 157 -15.38 -4.12 -6.54
N ASP A 158 -14.55 -3.45 -7.34
CA ASP A 158 -13.29 -4.05 -7.80
C ASP A 158 -12.27 -4.02 -6.65
N ILE A 159 -11.63 -5.15 -6.37
CA ILE A 159 -10.74 -5.25 -5.21
C ILE A 159 -9.36 -5.73 -5.63
N LEU A 160 -8.34 -4.97 -5.25
CA LEU A 160 -6.95 -5.41 -5.28
C LEU A 160 -6.45 -5.63 -3.85
N ASP A 161 -6.40 -6.88 -3.41
CA ASP A 161 -5.80 -7.23 -2.13
C ASP A 161 -4.32 -7.56 -2.31
N SER A 162 -3.45 -6.55 -2.16
CA SER A 162 -2.01 -6.72 -2.31
C SER A 162 -1.37 -7.57 -1.21
N ARG A 163 -2.10 -7.80 -0.11
CA ARG A 163 -1.63 -8.51 1.09
C ARG A 163 -2.16 -9.95 1.17
N GLY A 164 -3.23 -10.26 0.43
CA GLY A 164 -3.95 -11.54 0.56
C GLY A 164 -4.56 -11.72 1.95
N ALA A 165 -5.07 -10.64 2.54
CA ALA A 165 -5.50 -10.61 3.94
C ALA A 165 -7.00 -10.33 4.12
N LEU A 166 -7.71 -9.87 3.09
CA LEU A 166 -9.15 -9.68 3.11
C LEU A 166 -9.87 -11.04 3.04
N LYS A 167 -10.86 -11.20 3.89
CA LYS A 167 -11.74 -12.37 3.86
C LYS A 167 -12.97 -12.03 3.00
N LEU A 168 -12.78 -12.11 1.70
CA LEU A 168 -13.86 -11.94 0.73
C LEU A 168 -14.62 -13.26 0.58
N LEU A 169 -15.96 -13.19 0.46
CA LEU A 169 -16.82 -14.36 0.26
C LEU A 169 -16.68 -14.91 -1.15
#